data_2819fb8fb8166fabd98e0c17e1b4d290
#
_entry.id   2819fb8fb8166fabd98e0c17e1b4d290
#
_cell.length_a   1.000
_cell.length_b   1.000
_cell.length_c   1.000
_cell.angle_alpha   90.00
_cell.angle_beta   90.00
_cell.angle_gamma   90.00
#
_symmetry.space_group_name_H-M   'P 1'
#
loop_
_entity.id
_entity.type
_entity.pdbx_description
1 polymer ?
#
loop_
_entity_poly.entity_id
_entity_poly.type
_entity_poly.pdbx_seq_one_letter_code
_entity_poly.pdbx_strand_id
1 'polypeptide(L)'
;MLKKAVIVGAGPCGLLLAHYLLSRDRQYQVEIYERRQDPQINSYSSSRTFPIALNERGYNALNKIPGLEAAIKVASSKVTNFVIHRKNGKAKVRSRSKPLFSIDRNDIIKVFLEYLREYNNSNLKIHFDCKCEGIVDSKTIKFRNIKTEIDFNVDYDLLIGADGAGSVVRKNFADLSDTFEYSQAYVPYAYKSIFIRASDNQNNCDRAEGELHVWDIEKHTRALLIEQTDGSLNGVIRFPYANNSIANLKNVEEASLYFQQNSPQLGELMSAAEIEAFVNNPISRVTTISCNRYDLNDNALLIGDAAHAVSPSLGQGCNSSLEDVLILNNLLDEYSDNWAEVIKQFTLRRKADADALVELSNNSSPLSKRLSIEFGIRLGIHKLLHKLFPQYFLPPLFESLSQPNVRYSEILNFYQGWVEKVKKSNQKLLAQL
;
A
#
# COMPACT_ATOMS: atom_id res chain seq x y z
N MET A 1 30.95 -4.67 -18.19
CA MET A 1 30.49 -3.30 -17.87
C MET A 1 29.35 -3.43 -16.89
N LEU A 2 29.24 -2.50 -15.91
CA LEU A 2 28.07 -2.43 -15.03
C LEU A 2 26.82 -2.06 -15.84
N LYS A 3 25.70 -2.73 -15.59
CA LYS A 3 24.41 -2.34 -16.18
C LYS A 3 23.83 -1.15 -15.41
N LYS A 4 23.49 -0.08 -16.11
CA LYS A 4 22.85 1.09 -15.54
C LYS A 4 21.35 0.85 -15.41
N ALA A 5 20.89 0.65 -14.18
CA ALA A 5 19.47 0.52 -13.84
C ALA A 5 18.91 1.87 -13.36
N VAL A 6 17.95 2.42 -14.08
CA VAL A 6 17.20 3.62 -13.69
C VAL A 6 15.87 3.20 -13.09
N ILE A 7 15.64 3.59 -11.82
CA ILE A 7 14.41 3.33 -11.08
C ILE A 7 13.65 4.66 -10.94
N VAL A 8 12.44 4.71 -11.45
CA VAL A 8 11.54 5.87 -11.30
C VAL A 8 10.65 5.64 -10.10
N GLY A 9 10.88 6.43 -9.03
CA GLY A 9 10.15 6.41 -7.78
C GLY A 9 10.93 5.78 -6.61
N ALA A 10 11.12 6.58 -5.54
CA ALA A 10 11.70 6.15 -4.26
C ALA A 10 10.61 5.73 -3.24
N GLY A 11 9.59 5.02 -3.70
CA GLY A 11 8.64 4.33 -2.84
C GLY A 11 9.22 3.03 -2.26
N PRO A 12 8.51 2.35 -1.34
CA PRO A 12 9.01 1.10 -0.73
C PRO A 12 9.45 0.05 -1.75
N CYS A 13 8.73 -0.08 -2.86
CA CYS A 13 9.05 -1.02 -3.94
C CYS A 13 10.36 -0.67 -4.64
N GLY A 14 10.52 0.60 -5.09
CA GLY A 14 11.72 1.05 -5.80
C GLY A 14 12.97 1.02 -4.92
N LEU A 15 12.85 1.40 -3.64
CA LEU A 15 13.96 1.36 -2.70
C LEU A 15 14.38 -0.08 -2.36
N LEU A 16 13.42 -0.98 -2.12
CA LEU A 16 13.74 -2.39 -1.89
C LEU A 16 14.42 -3.02 -3.11
N LEU A 17 13.95 -2.68 -4.33
CA LEU A 17 14.61 -3.15 -5.56
C LEU A 17 16.06 -2.66 -5.64
N ALA A 18 16.33 -1.40 -5.27
CA ALA A 18 17.69 -0.88 -5.25
C ALA A 18 18.59 -1.70 -4.31
N HIS A 19 18.11 -2.05 -3.10
CA HIS A 19 18.82 -2.94 -2.19
C HIS A 19 19.17 -4.28 -2.85
N TYR A 20 18.20 -4.89 -3.51
CA TYR A 20 18.40 -6.19 -4.15
C TYR A 20 19.42 -6.12 -5.30
N LEU A 21 19.30 -5.11 -6.18
CA LEU A 21 20.25 -4.95 -7.29
C LEU A 21 21.67 -4.66 -6.81
N LEU A 22 21.83 -3.84 -5.78
CA LEU A 22 23.14 -3.50 -5.20
C LEU A 22 23.78 -4.67 -4.44
N SER A 23 22.99 -5.62 -3.95
CA SER A 23 23.51 -6.85 -3.31
C SER A 23 24.04 -7.90 -4.30
N ARG A 24 23.83 -7.70 -5.61
CA ARG A 24 24.24 -8.63 -6.68
C ARG A 24 25.65 -8.32 -7.20
N ASP A 25 26.68 -8.78 -6.52
CA ASP A 25 28.10 -8.82 -6.92
C ASP A 25 28.60 -7.64 -7.79
N ARG A 26 28.18 -6.42 -7.50
CA ARG A 26 28.55 -5.17 -8.19
C ARG A 26 28.22 -5.16 -9.68
N GLN A 27 27.18 -5.88 -10.11
CA GLN A 27 26.80 -5.95 -11.53
C GLN A 27 26.02 -4.71 -11.99
N TYR A 28 25.49 -3.90 -11.06
CA TYR A 28 24.59 -2.78 -11.36
C TYR A 28 25.13 -1.45 -10.87
N GLN A 29 24.91 -0.41 -11.69
CA GLN A 29 24.88 0.99 -11.27
C GLN A 29 23.41 1.37 -11.14
N VAL A 30 22.95 1.74 -9.96
CA VAL A 30 21.55 2.06 -9.67
C VAL A 30 21.39 3.56 -9.51
N GLU A 31 20.49 4.14 -10.31
CA GLU A 31 20.08 5.54 -10.19
C GLU A 31 18.58 5.61 -9.91
N ILE A 32 18.19 6.24 -8.80
CA ILE A 32 16.79 6.41 -8.41
C ILE A 32 16.39 7.87 -8.62
N TYR A 33 15.25 8.09 -9.26
CA TYR A 33 14.69 9.42 -9.49
C TYR A 33 13.33 9.54 -8.81
N GLU A 34 13.22 10.45 -7.83
CA GLU A 34 12.01 10.70 -7.04
C GLU A 34 11.58 12.17 -7.20
N ARG A 35 10.29 12.37 -7.48
CA ARG A 35 9.71 13.71 -7.62
C ARG A 35 9.58 14.48 -6.31
N ARG A 36 9.49 13.79 -5.17
CA ARG A 36 9.40 14.39 -3.85
C ARG A 36 10.78 14.79 -3.36
N GLN A 37 10.78 15.64 -2.34
CA GLN A 37 11.99 16.00 -1.61
C GLN A 37 12.53 14.82 -0.81
N ASP A 38 13.78 14.91 -0.34
CA ASP A 38 14.36 13.92 0.55
C ASP A 38 13.63 13.95 1.92
N PRO A 39 13.01 12.84 2.34
CA PRO A 39 12.26 12.80 3.59
C PRO A 39 13.13 12.88 4.84
N GLN A 40 14.46 12.74 4.73
CA GLN A 40 15.39 12.90 5.84
C GLN A 40 15.74 14.39 6.07
N ILE A 41 15.66 15.22 5.03
CA ILE A 41 15.93 16.66 5.13
C ILE A 41 14.66 17.42 5.52
N ASN A 42 13.51 17.03 4.94
CA ASN A 42 12.24 17.67 5.19
C ASN A 42 11.25 16.65 5.76
N SER A 43 10.87 16.83 7.03
CA SER A 43 9.82 16.02 7.63
C SER A 43 8.48 16.31 6.92
N TYR A 44 7.94 15.30 6.24
CA TYR A 44 6.56 15.38 5.78
C TYR A 44 5.60 15.45 6.97
N SER A 45 4.57 16.27 6.86
CA SER A 45 3.53 16.31 7.89
C SER A 45 2.94 14.92 8.10
N SER A 46 3.05 14.38 9.30
CA SER A 46 2.44 13.11 9.72
C SER A 46 0.93 13.09 9.52
N SER A 47 0.28 14.27 9.50
CA SER A 47 -1.15 14.40 9.28
C SER A 47 -1.63 14.03 7.86
N ARG A 48 -0.72 13.83 6.90
CA ARG A 48 -1.04 13.52 5.49
C ARG A 48 -0.68 12.10 5.07
N THR A 49 -0.17 11.30 5.99
CA THR A 49 0.18 9.90 5.72
C THR A 49 -0.80 8.97 6.43
N PHE A 50 -0.86 7.75 5.99
CA PHE A 50 -1.57 6.69 6.69
C PHE A 50 -0.65 5.49 6.87
N PRO A 51 -0.83 4.74 7.97
CA PRO A 51 0.04 3.62 8.29
C PRO A 51 -0.13 2.47 7.30
N ILE A 52 0.98 1.81 7.02
CA ILE A 52 1.07 0.60 6.21
C ILE A 52 1.13 -0.60 7.15
N ALA A 53 0.25 -1.55 6.96
CA ALA A 53 0.29 -2.82 7.67
C ALA A 53 1.15 -3.83 6.91
N LEU A 54 2.26 -4.25 7.51
CA LEU A 54 3.13 -5.30 6.98
C LEU A 54 2.72 -6.67 7.54
N ASN A 55 2.66 -7.66 6.67
CA ASN A 55 2.35 -9.05 6.99
C ASN A 55 3.53 -9.97 6.62
N GLU A 56 3.35 -11.29 6.81
CA GLU A 56 4.39 -12.29 6.53
C GLU A 56 4.91 -12.22 5.09
N ARG A 57 4.06 -11.88 4.12
CA ARG A 57 4.42 -11.72 2.69
C ARG A 57 5.38 -10.54 2.47
N GLY A 58 5.05 -9.38 3.05
CA GLY A 58 5.94 -8.21 3.02
C GLY A 58 7.27 -8.48 3.73
N TYR A 59 7.22 -9.07 4.92
CA TYR A 59 8.44 -9.44 5.66
C TYR A 59 9.32 -10.45 4.93
N ASN A 60 8.73 -11.43 4.25
CA ASN A 60 9.50 -12.39 3.45
C ASN A 60 10.37 -11.69 2.37
N ALA A 61 9.87 -10.60 1.81
CA ALA A 61 10.67 -9.79 0.90
C ALA A 61 11.77 -8.99 1.62
N LEU A 62 11.54 -8.52 2.84
CA LEU A 62 12.56 -7.76 3.60
C LEU A 62 13.70 -8.64 4.12
N ASN A 63 13.41 -9.88 4.46
CA ASN A 63 14.37 -10.83 5.07
C ASN A 63 15.60 -11.14 4.21
N LYS A 64 15.55 -10.89 2.93
CA LYS A 64 16.70 -11.09 2.03
C LYS A 64 17.80 -10.04 2.22
N ILE A 65 17.47 -8.90 2.83
CA ILE A 65 18.43 -7.84 3.14
C ILE A 65 18.78 -7.93 4.63
N PRO A 66 20.02 -8.25 4.99
CA PRO A 66 20.42 -8.44 6.38
C PRO A 66 20.08 -7.25 7.27
N GLY A 67 19.38 -7.49 8.37
CA GLY A 67 18.99 -6.47 9.35
C GLY A 67 17.76 -5.62 8.99
N LEU A 68 17.35 -5.55 7.72
CA LEU A 68 16.29 -4.65 7.27
C LEU A 68 14.92 -4.97 7.89
N GLU A 69 14.57 -6.25 8.01
CA GLU A 69 13.33 -6.66 8.68
C GLU A 69 13.31 -6.21 10.15
N ALA A 70 14.43 -6.40 10.86
CA ALA A 70 14.53 -6.00 12.26
C ALA A 70 14.38 -4.49 12.43
N ALA A 71 15.02 -3.69 11.57
CA ALA A 71 14.91 -2.23 11.60
C ALA A 71 13.47 -1.76 11.32
N ILE A 72 12.80 -2.35 10.34
CA ILE A 72 11.39 -2.05 10.05
C ILE A 72 10.49 -2.42 11.24
N LYS A 73 10.73 -3.55 11.91
CA LYS A 73 9.95 -3.92 13.11
C LYS A 73 10.16 -2.95 14.26
N VAL A 74 11.38 -2.47 14.47
CA VAL A 74 11.69 -1.46 15.51
C VAL A 74 10.97 -0.14 15.22
N ALA A 75 10.88 0.28 13.96
CA ALA A 75 10.18 1.49 13.55
C ALA A 75 8.65 1.31 13.46
N SER A 76 8.13 0.10 13.71
CA SER A 76 6.70 -0.24 13.57
C SER A 76 6.01 -0.32 14.92
N SER A 77 4.74 0.09 14.95
CA SER A 77 3.83 -0.23 16.06
C SER A 77 3.39 -1.69 15.97
N LYS A 78 3.53 -2.43 17.05
CA LYS A 78 3.07 -3.83 17.17
C LYS A 78 1.61 -3.84 17.61
N VAL A 79 0.69 -4.12 16.70
CA VAL A 79 -0.75 -4.14 16.94
C VAL A 79 -1.23 -5.55 17.28
N THR A 80 -1.75 -5.74 18.49
CA THR A 80 -2.24 -7.04 18.97
C THR A 80 -3.75 -7.08 19.12
N ASN A 81 -4.40 -5.92 19.20
CA ASN A 81 -5.84 -5.82 19.41
C ASN A 81 -6.53 -5.01 18.31
N PHE A 82 -7.76 -5.41 18.02
CA PHE A 82 -8.77 -4.66 17.29
C PHE A 82 -9.80 -4.12 18.26
N VAL A 83 -10.00 -2.83 18.30
CA VAL A 83 -11.01 -2.16 19.14
C VAL A 83 -12.11 -1.59 18.24
N ILE A 84 -13.30 -2.16 18.31
CA ILE A 84 -14.46 -1.71 17.54
C ILE A 84 -15.33 -0.84 18.44
N HIS A 85 -15.34 0.44 18.18
CA HIS A 85 -16.16 1.42 18.89
C HIS A 85 -17.57 1.46 18.29
N ARG A 86 -18.57 1.32 19.16
CA ARG A 86 -19.98 1.36 18.78
C ARG A 86 -20.60 2.71 19.12
N LYS A 87 -21.62 3.12 18.38
CA LYS A 87 -22.35 4.38 18.59
C LYS A 87 -22.91 4.54 20.02
N ASN A 88 -23.16 3.45 20.74
CA ASN A 88 -23.67 3.47 22.12
C ASN A 88 -22.58 3.62 23.20
N GLY A 89 -21.37 4.02 22.82
CA GLY A 89 -20.27 4.24 23.75
C GLY A 89 -19.50 2.98 24.17
N LYS A 90 -19.95 1.78 23.77
CA LYS A 90 -19.28 0.52 24.12
C LYS A 90 -18.21 0.17 23.10
N ALA A 91 -17.04 -0.22 23.57
CA ALA A 91 -15.99 -0.79 22.75
C ALA A 91 -15.99 -2.33 22.84
N LYS A 92 -15.69 -2.97 21.71
CA LYS A 92 -15.48 -4.43 21.66
C LYS A 92 -14.04 -4.71 21.24
N VAL A 93 -13.25 -5.24 22.15
CA VAL A 93 -11.88 -5.66 21.88
C VAL A 93 -11.88 -7.07 21.32
N ARG A 94 -11.04 -7.30 20.31
CA ARG A 94 -10.74 -8.60 19.71
C ARG A 94 -9.23 -8.74 19.58
N SER A 95 -8.66 -9.67 20.32
CA SER A 95 -7.25 -9.99 20.21
C SER A 95 -6.95 -10.74 18.89
N ARG A 96 -5.80 -10.46 18.31
CA ARG A 96 -5.29 -11.13 17.12
C ARG A 96 -4.50 -12.37 17.51
N SER A 97 -4.58 -13.42 16.72
CA SER A 97 -3.75 -14.63 16.90
C SER A 97 -2.27 -14.37 16.56
N LYS A 98 -2.01 -13.44 15.64
CA LYS A 98 -0.67 -12.96 15.27
C LYS A 98 -0.66 -11.44 15.29
N PRO A 99 0.39 -10.79 15.81
CA PRO A 99 0.51 -9.35 15.78
C PRO A 99 0.56 -8.84 14.34
N LEU A 100 0.07 -7.62 14.13
CA LEU A 100 0.25 -6.84 12.91
C LEU A 100 1.28 -5.76 13.21
N PHE A 101 2.24 -5.59 12.34
CA PHE A 101 3.17 -4.47 12.45
C PHE A 101 2.73 -3.35 11.50
N SER A 102 2.58 -2.17 12.05
CA SER A 102 2.12 -1.00 11.32
C SER A 102 3.19 0.08 11.36
N ILE A 103 3.56 0.59 10.19
CA ILE A 103 4.58 1.62 10.04
C ILE A 103 4.03 2.78 9.21
N ASP A 104 4.40 4.02 9.58
CA ASP A 104 4.10 5.17 8.71
C ASP A 104 4.83 5.03 7.37
N ARG A 105 4.16 5.46 6.30
CA ARG A 105 4.71 5.36 4.94
C ARG A 105 6.04 6.12 4.78
N ASN A 106 6.23 7.23 5.48
CA ASN A 106 7.48 7.98 5.42
C ASN A 106 8.58 7.27 6.20
N ASP A 107 8.24 6.64 7.32
CA ASP A 107 9.23 5.97 8.16
C ASP A 107 9.78 4.70 7.50
N ILE A 108 8.96 3.92 6.80
CA ILE A 108 9.49 2.80 6.00
C ILE A 108 10.46 3.28 4.91
N ILE A 109 10.17 4.43 4.27
CA ILE A 109 11.06 5.03 3.26
C ILE A 109 12.37 5.50 3.92
N LYS A 110 12.31 6.16 5.10
CA LYS A 110 13.51 6.59 5.83
C LYS A 110 14.40 5.41 6.18
N VAL A 111 13.84 4.33 6.75
CA VAL A 111 14.61 3.13 7.09
C VAL A 111 15.29 2.55 5.85
N PHE A 112 14.58 2.44 4.73
CA PHE A 112 15.20 1.95 3.48
C PHE A 112 16.33 2.86 2.99
N LEU A 113 16.17 4.18 3.06
CA LEU A 113 17.19 5.13 2.65
C LEU A 113 18.41 5.11 3.58
N GLU A 114 18.22 4.97 4.88
CA GLU A 114 19.30 4.82 5.86
C GLU A 114 20.16 3.60 5.54
N TYR A 115 19.53 2.45 5.36
CA TYR A 115 20.21 1.22 4.98
C TYR A 115 20.93 1.32 3.63
N LEU A 116 20.33 1.98 2.61
CA LEU A 116 20.99 2.19 1.32
C LEU A 116 22.24 3.08 1.43
N ARG A 117 22.20 4.10 2.30
CA ARG A 117 23.31 5.04 2.50
C ARG A 117 24.45 4.44 3.36
N GLU A 118 24.12 3.60 4.32
CA GLU A 118 25.11 2.91 5.15
C GLU A 118 26.06 2.03 4.33
N TYR A 119 25.57 1.42 3.26
CA TYR A 119 26.39 0.63 2.34
C TYR A 119 27.45 1.47 1.61
N ASN A 120 27.40 2.82 1.69
CA ASN A 120 28.32 3.77 1.04
C ASN A 120 28.74 3.29 -0.39
N ASN A 121 27.73 2.85 -1.15
CA ASN A 121 27.96 2.17 -2.41
C ASN A 121 28.16 3.19 -3.54
N SER A 122 29.37 3.26 -4.09
CA SER A 122 29.68 4.16 -5.22
C SER A 122 28.80 3.92 -6.45
N ASN A 123 28.10 2.80 -6.50
CA ASN A 123 27.21 2.43 -7.60
C ASN A 123 25.77 2.89 -7.38
N LEU A 124 25.46 3.62 -6.28
CA LEU A 124 24.12 4.17 -6.00
C LEU A 124 24.13 5.68 -6.13
N LYS A 125 23.12 6.20 -6.86
CA LYS A 125 22.76 7.62 -6.85
C LYS A 125 21.26 7.77 -6.63
N ILE A 126 20.86 8.69 -5.75
CA ILE A 126 19.45 9.00 -5.49
C ILE A 126 19.22 10.48 -5.77
N HIS A 127 18.33 10.77 -6.70
CA HIS A 127 17.98 12.11 -7.16
C HIS A 127 16.57 12.45 -6.71
N PHE A 128 16.45 13.32 -5.73
CA PHE A 128 15.18 13.89 -5.29
C PHE A 128 14.82 15.15 -6.07
N ASP A 129 13.57 15.62 -5.95
CA ASP A 129 13.01 16.76 -6.70
C ASP A 129 13.09 16.55 -8.22
N CYS A 130 13.10 15.31 -8.69
CA CYS A 130 13.21 14.93 -10.09
C CYS A 130 11.94 14.23 -10.57
N LYS A 131 11.13 14.95 -11.33
CA LYS A 131 9.88 14.43 -11.91
C LYS A 131 10.16 13.76 -13.24
N CYS A 132 9.71 12.53 -13.41
CA CYS A 132 9.72 11.86 -14.71
C CYS A 132 8.75 12.57 -15.66
N GLU A 133 9.23 12.96 -16.85
CA GLU A 133 8.41 13.58 -17.89
C GLU A 133 8.04 12.58 -18.99
N GLY A 134 8.87 11.55 -19.23
CA GLY A 134 8.55 10.48 -20.18
C GLY A 134 9.76 9.77 -20.75
N ILE A 135 9.51 8.68 -21.46
CA ILE A 135 10.51 7.90 -22.19
C ILE A 135 10.73 8.58 -23.54
N VAL A 136 11.99 8.89 -23.86
CA VAL A 136 12.38 9.54 -25.12
C VAL A 136 12.55 8.50 -26.23
N ASP A 137 13.28 7.42 -25.88
CA ASP A 137 13.53 6.27 -26.76
C ASP A 137 13.82 5.01 -25.94
N SER A 138 14.23 3.93 -26.58
CA SER A 138 14.47 2.63 -25.92
C SER A 138 15.63 2.62 -24.92
N LYS A 139 16.38 3.72 -24.78
CA LYS A 139 17.55 3.83 -23.90
C LYS A 139 17.62 5.14 -23.13
N THR A 140 16.69 6.07 -23.36
CA THR A 140 16.74 7.43 -22.79
C THR A 140 15.40 7.81 -22.17
N ILE A 141 15.43 8.30 -20.94
CA ILE A 141 14.28 8.82 -20.21
C ILE A 141 14.52 10.28 -19.82
N LYS A 142 13.47 11.10 -19.87
CA LYS A 142 13.50 12.52 -19.57
C LYS A 142 12.96 12.80 -18.18
N PHE A 143 13.69 13.63 -17.44
CA PHE A 143 13.30 14.16 -16.14
C PHE A 143 13.30 15.67 -16.14
N ARG A 144 12.56 16.25 -15.20
CA ARG A 144 12.56 17.66 -14.86
C ARG A 144 12.95 17.84 -13.40
N ASN A 145 13.97 18.64 -13.13
CA ASN A 145 14.25 19.07 -11.78
C ASN A 145 13.20 20.10 -11.35
N ILE A 146 12.44 19.80 -10.27
CA ILE A 146 11.30 20.62 -9.84
C ILE A 146 11.75 21.97 -9.26
N LYS A 147 12.94 22.03 -8.65
CA LYS A 147 13.46 23.27 -8.04
C LYS A 147 14.07 24.25 -9.06
N THR A 148 14.79 23.71 -10.04
CA THR A 148 15.46 24.53 -11.06
C THR A 148 14.66 24.66 -12.33
N GLU A 149 13.58 23.88 -12.48
CA GLU A 149 12.74 23.76 -13.68
C GLU A 149 13.50 23.34 -14.96
N ILE A 150 14.71 22.77 -14.79
CA ILE A 150 15.55 22.30 -15.89
C ILE A 150 15.20 20.87 -16.27
N ASP A 151 14.97 20.66 -17.56
CA ASP A 151 14.79 19.34 -18.15
C ASP A 151 16.15 18.72 -18.48
N PHE A 152 16.29 17.40 -18.27
CA PHE A 152 17.49 16.65 -18.63
C PHE A 152 17.16 15.21 -19.00
N ASN A 153 18.02 14.61 -19.81
CA ASN A 153 17.90 13.24 -20.25
C ASN A 153 18.86 12.33 -19.47
N VAL A 154 18.44 11.09 -19.26
CA VAL A 154 19.22 10.06 -18.59
C VAL A 154 19.19 8.80 -19.44
N ASP A 155 20.38 8.29 -19.78
CA ASP A 155 20.50 7.02 -20.47
C ASP A 155 20.41 5.86 -19.49
N TYR A 156 19.84 4.73 -19.92
CA TYR A 156 19.70 3.52 -19.15
C TYR A 156 19.93 2.25 -19.97
N ASP A 157 20.43 1.21 -19.31
CA ASP A 157 20.39 -0.16 -19.83
C ASP A 157 19.08 -0.85 -19.41
N LEU A 158 18.58 -0.50 -18.23
CA LEU A 158 17.33 -1.02 -17.64
C LEU A 158 16.51 0.12 -17.07
N LEU A 159 15.21 0.15 -17.36
CA LEU A 159 14.25 1.10 -16.82
C LEU A 159 13.22 0.38 -15.96
N ILE A 160 13.07 0.80 -14.71
CA ILE A 160 12.07 0.24 -13.81
C ILE A 160 11.10 1.35 -13.37
N GLY A 161 9.83 1.22 -13.79
CA GLY A 161 8.74 2.09 -13.34
C GLY A 161 8.19 1.59 -12.00
N ALA A 162 8.55 2.29 -10.91
CA ALA A 162 8.06 2.08 -9.55
C ALA A 162 7.37 3.36 -9.01
N ASP A 163 6.84 4.19 -9.91
CA ASP A 163 6.32 5.54 -9.67
C ASP A 163 4.85 5.58 -9.21
N GLY A 164 4.32 4.42 -8.82
CA GLY A 164 3.05 4.28 -8.13
C GLY A 164 1.81 4.34 -9.04
N ALA A 165 0.63 4.40 -8.45
CA ALA A 165 -0.65 4.31 -9.17
C ALA A 165 -0.81 5.37 -10.28
N GLY A 166 -0.20 6.55 -10.12
CA GLY A 166 -0.19 7.61 -11.13
C GLY A 166 0.96 7.53 -12.15
N SER A 167 1.52 6.35 -12.38
CA SER A 167 2.74 6.11 -13.16
C SER A 167 2.77 6.82 -14.51
N VAL A 168 3.83 7.62 -14.71
CA VAL A 168 4.17 8.22 -16.00
C VAL A 168 4.80 7.18 -16.91
N VAL A 169 5.62 6.28 -16.36
CA VAL A 169 6.25 5.18 -17.12
C VAL A 169 5.18 4.28 -17.75
N ARG A 170 4.13 3.92 -17.00
CA ARG A 170 3.00 3.13 -17.53
C ARG A 170 2.28 3.84 -18.69
N LYS A 171 2.02 5.14 -18.56
CA LYS A 171 1.40 5.94 -19.62
C LYS A 171 2.24 5.89 -20.88
N ASN A 172 3.56 6.07 -20.74
CA ASN A 172 4.47 5.99 -21.87
C ASN A 172 4.53 4.60 -22.51
N PHE A 173 4.37 3.51 -21.75
CA PHE A 173 4.24 2.17 -22.33
C PHE A 173 3.04 2.09 -23.29
N ALA A 174 1.90 2.70 -22.91
CA ALA A 174 0.72 2.74 -23.77
C ALA A 174 0.89 3.66 -24.98
N ASP A 175 1.63 4.78 -24.84
CA ASP A 175 1.91 5.69 -25.93
C ASP A 175 2.92 5.11 -26.96
N LEU A 176 3.81 4.21 -26.51
CA LEU A 176 4.90 3.64 -27.32
C LEU A 176 4.58 2.25 -27.89
N SER A 177 3.51 1.62 -27.47
CA SER A 177 3.16 0.24 -27.89
C SER A 177 1.66 0.04 -28.02
N ASP A 178 1.19 -0.19 -29.22
CA ASP A 178 -0.22 -0.52 -29.52
C ASP A 178 -0.71 -1.82 -28.86
N THR A 179 0.21 -2.66 -28.38
CA THR A 179 -0.10 -3.93 -27.71
C THR A 179 -0.09 -3.83 -26.19
N PHE A 180 0.30 -2.68 -25.63
CA PHE A 180 0.24 -2.44 -24.20
C PHE A 180 -1.08 -1.78 -23.84
N GLU A 181 -1.85 -2.44 -22.99
CA GLU A 181 -3.14 -1.94 -22.52
C GLU A 181 -3.17 -1.92 -20.99
N TYR A 182 -3.79 -0.90 -20.43
CA TYR A 182 -4.09 -0.85 -19.01
C TYR A 182 -5.48 -0.27 -18.74
N SER A 183 -6.07 -0.68 -17.64
CA SER A 183 -7.29 -0.09 -17.11
C SER A 183 -7.01 0.61 -15.79
N GLN A 184 -7.72 1.72 -15.60
CA GLN A 184 -7.69 2.48 -14.35
C GLN A 184 -9.11 2.75 -13.90
N ALA A 185 -9.45 2.33 -12.68
CA ALA A 185 -10.76 2.54 -12.10
C ALA A 185 -10.65 3.16 -10.70
N TYR A 186 -11.48 4.14 -10.40
CA TYR A 186 -11.59 4.66 -9.05
C TYR A 186 -12.42 3.74 -8.17
N VAL A 187 -11.94 3.44 -6.97
CA VAL A 187 -12.80 2.78 -5.98
C VAL A 187 -13.95 3.73 -5.58
N PRO A 188 -15.13 3.21 -5.20
CA PRO A 188 -16.30 4.03 -4.89
C PRO A 188 -16.17 4.84 -3.59
N TYR A 189 -15.07 4.71 -2.91
CA TYR A 189 -14.78 5.39 -1.64
C TYR A 189 -13.67 6.42 -1.80
N ALA A 190 -13.83 7.49 -1.03
CA ALA A 190 -12.76 8.46 -0.76
C ALA A 190 -12.19 8.25 0.64
N TYR A 191 -11.01 8.80 0.85
CA TYR A 191 -10.24 8.70 2.08
C TYR A 191 -9.75 10.08 2.48
N LYS A 192 -9.81 10.38 3.77
CA LYS A 192 -9.24 11.59 4.34
C LYS A 192 -8.39 11.20 5.53
N SER A 193 -7.13 11.62 5.55
CA SER A 193 -6.21 11.31 6.64
C SER A 193 -6.63 12.02 7.91
N ILE A 194 -6.48 11.34 9.04
CA ILE A 194 -6.73 11.84 10.37
C ILE A 194 -5.56 11.47 11.28
N PHE A 195 -5.11 12.42 12.07
CA PHE A 195 -4.03 12.26 13.03
C PHE A 195 -4.45 12.90 14.36
N ILE A 196 -4.25 12.19 15.46
CA ILE A 196 -4.58 12.61 16.82
C ILE A 196 -3.34 12.42 17.67
N ARG A 197 -2.86 13.48 18.30
CA ARG A 197 -1.67 13.42 19.16
C ARG A 197 -1.94 12.62 20.42
N ALA A 198 -0.91 12.05 21.00
CA ALA A 198 -0.97 11.50 22.34
C ALA A 198 -1.39 12.59 23.31
N SER A 199 -2.36 12.33 24.19
CA SER A 199 -2.74 13.29 25.24
C SER A 199 -1.70 13.26 26.35
N ASP A 200 -1.32 14.44 26.86
CA ASP A 200 -0.37 14.60 27.99
C ASP A 200 -0.83 13.87 29.27
N ASN A 201 -2.12 13.55 29.36
CA ASN A 201 -2.76 12.86 30.48
C ASN A 201 -2.74 11.31 30.36
N GLN A 202 -2.34 10.75 29.23
CA GLN A 202 -2.04 9.32 29.16
C GLN A 202 -0.63 9.15 29.72
N ASN A 203 -0.53 9.14 31.09
CA ASN A 203 0.66 8.64 31.76
C ASN A 203 1.17 7.42 31.01
N ASN A 204 2.45 7.47 30.63
CA ASN A 204 3.24 6.40 30.09
C ASN A 204 2.97 5.09 30.83
N CYS A 205 1.84 4.46 30.56
CA CYS A 205 1.74 3.05 30.75
C CYS A 205 2.65 2.48 29.67
N ASP A 206 3.60 1.67 30.07
CA ASP A 206 4.38 0.74 29.24
C ASP A 206 3.42 -0.13 28.41
N ARG A 207 2.66 0.46 27.48
CA ARG A 207 1.88 -0.26 26.48
C ARG A 207 2.86 -0.73 25.44
N ALA A 208 3.47 -1.88 25.71
CA ALA A 208 4.33 -2.57 24.76
C ALA A 208 3.62 -2.96 23.47
N GLU A 209 2.30 -2.76 23.36
CA GLU A 209 1.45 -3.23 22.28
C GLU A 209 0.38 -2.21 21.92
N GLY A 210 0.34 -1.80 20.64
CA GLY A 210 -0.63 -0.85 20.11
C GLY A 210 -1.97 -1.50 19.74
N GLU A 211 -2.96 -0.67 19.54
CA GLU A 211 -4.31 -1.05 19.15
C GLU A 211 -4.68 -0.48 17.78
N LEU A 212 -5.51 -1.22 17.05
CA LEU A 212 -6.18 -0.72 15.85
C LEU A 212 -7.63 -0.41 16.21
N HIS A 213 -7.99 0.85 16.14
CA HIS A 213 -9.31 1.36 16.47
C HIS A 213 -10.17 1.52 15.22
N VAL A 214 -11.41 1.11 15.31
CA VAL A 214 -12.42 1.27 14.24
C VAL A 214 -13.66 1.92 14.80
N TRP A 215 -14.08 3.04 14.22
CA TRP A 215 -15.34 3.72 14.50
C TRP A 215 -16.28 3.65 13.29
N ASP A 216 -17.48 3.14 13.50
CA ASP A 216 -18.56 3.27 12.53
C ASP A 216 -19.24 4.65 12.76
N ILE A 217 -18.92 5.64 11.92
CA ILE A 217 -19.37 7.02 12.06
C ILE A 217 -20.81 7.16 11.56
N GLU A 218 -21.03 6.90 10.28
CA GLU A 218 -22.35 6.87 9.65
C GLU A 218 -22.45 5.74 8.62
N LYS A 219 -23.56 5.65 7.86
CA LYS A 219 -23.73 4.58 6.88
C LYS A 219 -22.59 4.60 5.86
N HIS A 220 -21.82 3.51 5.79
CA HIS A 220 -20.65 3.32 4.92
C HIS A 220 -19.45 4.24 5.21
N THR A 221 -19.50 5.07 6.26
CA THR A 221 -18.39 5.92 6.70
C THR A 221 -17.75 5.34 7.96
N ARG A 222 -16.44 5.19 7.91
CA ARG A 222 -15.70 4.48 8.93
C ARG A 222 -14.34 5.11 9.16
N ALA A 223 -13.97 5.39 10.40
CA ALA A 223 -12.60 5.73 10.78
C ALA A 223 -11.85 4.47 11.16
N LEU A 224 -10.59 4.41 10.72
CA LEU A 224 -9.63 3.36 11.05
C LEU A 224 -8.33 4.06 11.44
N LEU A 225 -7.96 3.97 12.72
CA LEU A 225 -6.75 4.58 13.28
C LEU A 225 -5.92 3.52 13.97
N ILE A 226 -4.62 3.66 13.87
CA ILE A 226 -3.64 2.78 14.50
C ILE A 226 -2.80 3.58 15.48
N GLU A 227 -2.70 3.07 16.69
CA GLU A 227 -1.83 3.64 17.72
C GLU A 227 -0.37 3.51 17.30
N GLN A 228 0.35 4.62 17.34
CA GLN A 228 1.76 4.72 17.02
C GLN A 228 2.61 4.50 18.26
N THR A 229 3.92 4.33 18.09
CA THR A 229 4.87 4.11 19.18
C THR A 229 4.96 5.26 20.19
N ASP A 230 4.59 6.48 19.76
CA ASP A 230 4.51 7.68 20.60
C ASP A 230 3.14 7.88 21.27
N GLY A 231 2.21 6.92 21.11
CA GLY A 231 0.85 7.01 21.64
C GLY A 231 -0.12 7.86 20.80
N SER A 232 0.33 8.43 19.70
CA SER A 232 -0.55 9.12 18.76
C SER A 232 -1.41 8.11 17.97
N LEU A 233 -2.56 8.57 17.45
CA LEU A 233 -3.40 7.77 16.56
C LEU A 233 -3.27 8.31 15.13
N ASN A 234 -2.86 7.47 14.21
CA ASN A 234 -2.75 7.81 12.80
C ASN A 234 -3.62 6.89 11.95
N GLY A 235 -4.32 7.46 10.96
CA GLY A 235 -5.20 6.67 10.12
C GLY A 235 -5.99 7.46 9.09
N VAL A 236 -7.13 6.89 8.73
CA VAL A 236 -7.99 7.45 7.69
C VAL A 236 -9.47 7.34 8.06
N ILE A 237 -10.25 8.30 7.59
CA ILE A 237 -11.69 8.16 7.49
C ILE A 237 -12.02 7.80 6.04
N ARG A 238 -12.64 6.62 5.85
CA ARG A 238 -13.16 6.16 4.57
C ARG A 238 -14.66 6.47 4.48
N PHE A 239 -15.09 7.05 3.38
CA PHE A 239 -16.48 7.41 3.13
C PHE A 239 -16.84 7.25 1.65
N PRO A 240 -18.14 7.06 1.27
CA PRO A 240 -18.56 7.07 -0.12
C PRO A 240 -18.18 8.39 -0.79
N TYR A 241 -17.64 8.33 -2.01
CA TYR A 241 -17.22 9.56 -2.72
C TYR A 241 -18.42 10.44 -3.09
N ALA A 242 -19.52 9.84 -3.49
CA ALA A 242 -20.77 10.56 -3.81
C ALA A 242 -21.56 10.85 -2.52
N ASN A 243 -22.15 12.03 -2.45
CA ASN A 243 -23.13 12.45 -1.42
C ASN A 243 -22.70 12.16 0.03
N ASN A 244 -21.51 12.59 0.43
CA ASN A 244 -21.02 12.38 1.78
C ASN A 244 -20.79 13.70 2.55
N SER A 245 -21.23 13.69 3.80
CA SER A 245 -21.12 14.85 4.72
C SER A 245 -19.67 15.28 4.96
N ILE A 246 -18.73 14.32 5.07
CA ILE A 246 -17.30 14.62 5.31
C ILE A 246 -16.66 15.43 4.19
N ALA A 247 -17.07 15.16 2.94
CA ALA A 247 -16.54 15.90 1.78
C ALA A 247 -16.96 17.37 1.79
N ASN A 248 -18.03 17.71 2.49
CA ASN A 248 -18.64 19.04 2.54
C ASN A 248 -18.25 19.86 3.77
N LEU A 249 -17.49 19.30 4.72
CA LEU A 249 -17.02 20.02 5.90
C LEU A 249 -16.01 21.10 5.51
N LYS A 250 -16.34 22.37 5.82
CA LYS A 250 -15.58 23.54 5.36
C LYS A 250 -14.75 24.20 6.46
N ASN A 251 -15.14 24.04 7.72
CA ASN A 251 -14.51 24.71 8.84
C ASN A 251 -14.54 23.83 10.11
N VAL A 252 -13.89 24.31 11.16
CA VAL A 252 -13.72 23.59 12.44
C VAL A 252 -15.07 23.40 13.13
N GLU A 253 -15.94 24.38 13.09
CA GLU A 253 -17.27 24.36 13.76
C GLU A 253 -18.14 23.26 13.15
N GLU A 254 -18.25 23.22 11.82
CA GLU A 254 -19.01 22.19 11.10
C GLU A 254 -18.46 20.79 11.38
N ALA A 255 -17.12 20.64 11.36
CA ALA A 255 -16.48 19.36 11.62
C ALA A 255 -16.65 18.90 13.08
N SER A 256 -16.51 19.82 14.05
CA SER A 256 -16.73 19.53 15.47
C SER A 256 -18.17 19.07 15.71
N LEU A 257 -19.13 19.78 15.15
CA LEU A 257 -20.55 19.40 15.25
C LEU A 257 -20.84 18.06 14.62
N TYR A 258 -20.25 17.81 13.45
CA TYR A 258 -20.36 16.53 12.74
C TYR A 258 -19.86 15.36 13.59
N PHE A 259 -18.66 15.46 14.16
CA PHE A 259 -18.11 14.40 15.02
C PHE A 259 -18.91 14.23 16.30
N GLN A 260 -19.33 15.33 16.94
CA GLN A 260 -20.17 15.27 18.13
C GLN A 260 -21.48 14.52 17.88
N GLN A 261 -22.12 14.70 16.74
CA GLN A 261 -23.37 14.04 16.38
C GLN A 261 -23.21 12.59 15.94
N ASN A 262 -22.16 12.28 15.18
CA ASN A 262 -22.01 10.99 14.50
C ASN A 262 -21.02 10.04 15.16
N SER A 263 -20.04 10.56 15.89
CA SER A 263 -19.02 9.78 16.61
C SER A 263 -18.44 10.59 17.79
N PRO A 264 -19.23 10.83 18.87
CA PRO A 264 -18.80 11.66 19.99
C PRO A 264 -17.45 11.24 20.57
N GLN A 265 -17.22 9.94 20.74
CA GLN A 265 -15.97 9.38 21.25
C GLN A 265 -14.76 9.78 20.40
N LEU A 266 -14.87 9.77 19.07
CA LEU A 266 -13.79 10.20 18.20
C LEU A 266 -13.60 11.72 18.27
N GLY A 267 -14.72 12.47 18.34
CA GLY A 267 -14.69 13.92 18.46
C GLY A 267 -14.01 14.41 19.76
N GLU A 268 -14.25 13.70 20.88
CA GLU A 268 -13.63 14.01 22.18
C GLU A 268 -12.12 13.78 22.21
N LEU A 269 -11.59 12.92 21.34
CA LEU A 269 -10.15 12.68 21.21
C LEU A 269 -9.44 13.78 20.41
N MET A 270 -10.17 14.60 19.64
CA MET A 270 -9.60 15.58 18.73
C MET A 270 -9.59 16.99 19.35
N SER A 271 -8.44 17.61 19.39
CA SER A 271 -8.33 19.04 19.67
C SER A 271 -8.82 19.90 18.48
N ALA A 272 -9.10 21.18 18.73
CA ALA A 272 -9.49 22.12 17.66
C ALA A 272 -8.45 22.18 16.53
N ALA A 273 -7.15 22.14 16.87
CA ALA A 273 -6.06 22.14 15.87
C ALA A 273 -6.03 20.86 15.02
N GLU A 274 -6.38 19.71 15.58
CA GLU A 274 -6.47 18.45 14.85
C GLU A 274 -7.71 18.39 13.96
N ILE A 275 -8.82 18.96 14.40
CA ILE A 275 -10.02 19.12 13.57
C ILE A 275 -9.73 20.08 12.41
N GLU A 276 -9.02 21.19 12.65
CA GLU A 276 -8.59 22.11 11.59
C GLU A 276 -7.66 21.41 10.59
N ALA A 277 -6.67 20.67 11.06
CA ALA A 277 -5.79 19.88 10.20
C ALA A 277 -6.59 18.85 9.38
N PHE A 278 -7.56 18.19 10.00
CA PHE A 278 -8.45 17.27 9.29
C PHE A 278 -9.26 17.99 8.21
N VAL A 279 -9.86 19.13 8.49
CA VAL A 279 -10.63 19.91 7.50
C VAL A 279 -9.73 20.30 6.31
N ASN A 280 -8.50 20.73 6.57
CA ASN A 280 -7.53 21.16 5.55
C ASN A 280 -6.86 20.01 4.79
N ASN A 281 -6.91 18.77 5.30
CA ASN A 281 -6.36 17.62 4.59
C ASN A 281 -7.12 17.35 3.28
N PRO A 282 -6.41 17.02 2.19
CA PRO A 282 -7.06 16.74 0.92
C PRO A 282 -7.86 15.43 0.98
N ILE A 283 -8.94 15.40 0.21
CA ILE A 283 -9.68 14.18 -0.06
C ILE A 283 -8.90 13.37 -1.11
N SER A 284 -8.56 12.14 -0.77
CA SER A 284 -7.84 11.23 -1.63
C SER A 284 -8.78 10.20 -2.26
N ARG A 285 -8.67 10.01 -3.56
CA ARG A 285 -9.34 8.92 -4.27
C ARG A 285 -8.31 7.85 -4.61
N VAL A 286 -8.65 6.62 -4.31
CA VAL A 286 -7.80 5.48 -4.65
C VAL A 286 -8.21 4.93 -6.02
N THR A 287 -7.22 4.64 -6.82
CA THR A 287 -7.39 3.96 -8.12
C THR A 287 -6.87 2.53 -8.04
N THR A 288 -7.54 1.64 -8.72
CA THR A 288 -7.03 0.31 -9.04
C THR A 288 -6.50 0.31 -10.47
N ILE A 289 -5.41 -0.40 -10.67
CA ILE A 289 -4.71 -0.52 -11.95
C ILE A 289 -4.63 -1.99 -12.33
N SER A 290 -4.89 -2.30 -13.58
CA SER A 290 -4.60 -3.60 -14.19
C SER A 290 -4.00 -3.37 -15.57
N CYS A 291 -2.83 -3.98 -15.83
CA CYS A 291 -2.16 -3.95 -17.12
C CYS A 291 -2.22 -5.33 -17.76
N ASN A 292 -2.28 -5.40 -19.09
CA ASN A 292 -2.26 -6.69 -19.80
C ASN A 292 -0.87 -7.36 -19.73
N ARG A 293 0.19 -6.56 -19.56
CA ARG A 293 1.58 -6.98 -19.31
C ARG A 293 2.32 -5.91 -18.52
N TYR A 294 3.54 -6.19 -18.03
CA TYR A 294 4.31 -5.26 -17.20
C TYR A 294 5.60 -4.80 -17.87
N ASP A 295 5.86 -5.25 -19.09
CA ASP A 295 7.08 -5.04 -19.84
C ASP A 295 6.88 -4.12 -21.06
N LEU A 296 7.94 -3.43 -21.43
CA LEU A 296 8.10 -2.77 -22.73
C LEU A 296 9.49 -3.08 -23.25
N ASN A 297 9.57 -3.65 -24.45
CA ASN A 297 10.83 -4.15 -25.00
C ASN A 297 11.50 -5.17 -24.05
N ASP A 298 12.82 -5.35 -24.17
CA ASP A 298 13.58 -6.31 -23.35
C ASP A 298 14.30 -5.63 -22.17
N ASN A 299 14.02 -4.34 -21.90
CA ASN A 299 14.77 -3.53 -20.94
C ASN A 299 13.94 -2.56 -20.07
N ALA A 300 12.63 -2.59 -20.17
CA ALA A 300 11.76 -1.74 -19.33
C ALA A 300 10.65 -2.56 -18.66
N LEU A 301 10.43 -2.32 -17.35
CA LEU A 301 9.51 -3.10 -16.51
C LEU A 301 8.73 -2.17 -15.57
N LEU A 302 7.44 -2.45 -15.37
CA LEU A 302 6.61 -1.87 -14.31
C LEU A 302 6.53 -2.82 -13.11
N ILE A 303 6.63 -2.28 -11.89
CA ILE A 303 6.49 -3.03 -10.63
C ILE A 303 5.63 -2.28 -9.61
N GLY A 304 5.06 -3.00 -8.66
CA GLY A 304 4.24 -2.46 -7.59
C GLY A 304 3.01 -1.73 -8.11
N ASP A 305 2.63 -0.64 -7.44
CA ASP A 305 1.43 0.13 -7.79
C ASP A 305 1.47 0.73 -9.21
N ALA A 306 2.64 0.85 -9.83
CA ALA A 306 2.76 1.27 -11.22
C ALA A 306 2.18 0.21 -12.17
N ALA A 307 2.31 -1.06 -11.84
CA ALA A 307 1.80 -2.21 -12.60
C ALA A 307 0.38 -2.60 -12.20
N HIS A 308 0.06 -2.64 -10.88
CA HIS A 308 -1.16 -3.24 -10.34
C HIS A 308 -1.61 -2.64 -9.01
N ALA A 309 -1.87 -1.34 -8.97
CA ALA A 309 -2.42 -0.70 -7.77
C ALA A 309 -3.76 -1.30 -7.35
N VAL A 310 -3.94 -1.55 -6.06
CA VAL A 310 -5.12 -2.20 -5.50
C VAL A 310 -5.85 -1.33 -4.50
N SER A 311 -7.13 -1.66 -4.23
CA SER A 311 -7.90 -1.04 -3.15
C SER A 311 -7.24 -1.33 -1.78
N PRO A 312 -7.19 -0.36 -0.85
CA PRO A 312 -6.61 -0.58 0.48
C PRO A 312 -7.47 -1.45 1.40
N SER A 313 -8.61 -1.93 0.94
CA SER A 313 -9.61 -2.66 1.73
C SER A 313 -9.07 -3.91 2.45
N LEU A 314 -8.05 -4.54 1.89
CA LEU A 314 -7.39 -5.73 2.44
C LEU A 314 -5.99 -5.45 3.00
N GLY A 315 -5.47 -4.22 2.88
CA GLY A 315 -4.13 -3.85 3.37
C GLY A 315 -2.98 -4.55 2.64
N GLN A 316 -3.17 -4.97 1.37
CA GLN A 316 -2.19 -5.79 0.64
C GLN A 316 -1.30 -5.02 -0.34
N GLY A 317 -1.61 -3.76 -0.68
CA GLY A 317 -0.88 -3.02 -1.73
C GLY A 317 0.63 -3.00 -1.53
N CYS A 318 1.10 -2.53 -0.37
CA CYS A 318 2.53 -2.50 -0.08
C CYS A 318 3.14 -3.91 -0.01
N ASN A 319 2.48 -4.86 0.67
CA ASN A 319 2.97 -6.24 0.77
C ASN A 319 3.13 -6.90 -0.59
N SER A 320 2.18 -6.70 -1.50
CA SER A 320 2.22 -7.18 -2.87
C SER A 320 3.35 -6.52 -3.67
N SER A 321 3.56 -5.21 -3.50
CA SER A 321 4.64 -4.48 -4.17
C SER A 321 6.04 -4.91 -3.70
N LEU A 322 6.21 -5.21 -2.41
CA LEU A 322 7.46 -5.77 -1.88
C LEU A 322 7.68 -7.21 -2.39
N GLU A 323 6.62 -8.00 -2.49
CA GLU A 323 6.67 -9.35 -3.07
C GLU A 323 7.08 -9.34 -4.54
N ASP A 324 6.68 -8.32 -5.32
CA ASP A 324 7.14 -8.15 -6.70
C ASP A 324 8.67 -8.13 -6.79
N VAL A 325 9.31 -7.38 -5.87
CA VAL A 325 10.78 -7.29 -5.83
C VAL A 325 11.41 -8.65 -5.54
N LEU A 326 10.84 -9.41 -4.60
CA LEU A 326 11.32 -10.75 -4.29
C LEU A 326 11.17 -11.70 -5.49
N ILE A 327 10.02 -11.66 -6.16
CA ILE A 327 9.76 -12.48 -7.36
C ILE A 327 10.73 -12.11 -8.47
N LEU A 328 10.95 -10.81 -8.71
CA LEU A 328 11.90 -10.32 -9.70
C LEU A 328 13.32 -10.80 -9.39
N ASN A 329 13.75 -10.72 -8.13
CA ASN A 329 15.06 -11.22 -7.73
C ASN A 329 15.22 -12.73 -7.95
N ASN A 330 14.20 -13.52 -7.58
CA ASN A 330 14.24 -14.97 -7.81
C ASN A 330 14.32 -15.30 -9.31
N LEU A 331 13.69 -14.51 -10.17
CA LEU A 331 13.81 -14.64 -11.62
C LEU A 331 15.21 -14.26 -12.13
N LEU A 332 15.83 -13.20 -11.56
CA LEU A 332 17.20 -12.84 -11.88
C LEU A 332 18.18 -14.00 -11.53
N ASP A 333 17.95 -14.69 -10.41
CA ASP A 333 18.72 -15.87 -10.03
C ASP A 333 18.49 -17.03 -11.01
N GLU A 334 17.21 -17.32 -11.32
CA GLU A 334 16.82 -18.43 -12.21
C GLU A 334 17.34 -18.27 -13.63
N TYR A 335 17.31 -17.05 -14.16
CA TYR A 335 17.72 -16.74 -15.55
C TYR A 335 19.10 -16.08 -15.64
N SER A 336 19.93 -16.17 -14.58
CA SER A 336 21.33 -15.69 -14.56
C SER A 336 21.46 -14.25 -15.06
N ASP A 337 20.63 -13.33 -14.54
CA ASP A 337 20.59 -11.91 -14.92
C ASP A 337 20.30 -11.63 -16.41
N ASN A 338 19.68 -12.58 -17.13
CA ASN A 338 19.16 -12.34 -18.48
C ASN A 338 17.85 -11.55 -18.43
N TRP A 339 17.96 -10.22 -18.42
CA TRP A 339 16.82 -9.32 -18.26
C TRP A 339 15.75 -9.48 -19.35
N ALA A 340 16.12 -9.74 -20.58
CA ALA A 340 15.14 -9.93 -21.65
C ALA A 340 14.17 -11.09 -21.34
N GLU A 341 14.68 -12.17 -20.73
CA GLU A 341 13.84 -13.29 -20.30
C GLU A 341 13.15 -13.02 -18.97
N VAL A 342 13.87 -12.44 -17.99
CA VAL A 342 13.35 -12.09 -16.66
C VAL A 342 12.09 -11.21 -16.75
N ILE A 343 12.11 -10.18 -17.59
CA ILE A 343 11.00 -9.24 -17.79
C ILE A 343 9.75 -9.96 -18.32
N LYS A 344 9.92 -10.85 -19.31
CA LYS A 344 8.83 -11.67 -19.86
C LYS A 344 8.25 -12.62 -18.81
N GLN A 345 9.14 -13.33 -18.11
CA GLN A 345 8.74 -14.27 -17.06
C GLN A 345 8.08 -13.59 -15.87
N PHE A 346 8.50 -12.38 -15.53
CA PHE A 346 7.86 -11.59 -14.47
C PHE A 346 6.38 -11.34 -14.79
N THR A 347 6.06 -10.86 -15.99
CA THR A 347 4.68 -10.69 -16.43
C THR A 347 3.89 -11.99 -16.32
N LEU A 348 4.42 -13.09 -16.85
CA LEU A 348 3.74 -14.40 -16.88
C LEU A 348 3.43 -14.94 -15.47
N ARG A 349 4.37 -14.79 -14.52
CA ARG A 349 4.22 -15.31 -13.15
C ARG A 349 3.38 -14.42 -12.27
N ARG A 350 3.43 -13.10 -12.49
CA ARG A 350 2.84 -12.14 -11.56
C ARG A 350 1.42 -11.71 -11.93
N LYS A 351 1.11 -11.64 -13.23
CA LYS A 351 -0.16 -11.06 -13.70
C LYS A 351 -1.40 -11.73 -13.11
N ALA A 352 -1.47 -13.05 -13.11
CA ALA A 352 -2.64 -13.76 -12.57
C ALA A 352 -2.89 -13.47 -11.10
N ASP A 353 -1.82 -13.34 -10.29
CA ASP A 353 -1.91 -13.01 -8.87
C ASP A 353 -2.27 -11.55 -8.63
N ALA A 354 -1.74 -10.63 -9.44
CA ALA A 354 -2.05 -9.22 -9.35
C ALA A 354 -3.52 -8.96 -9.71
N ASP A 355 -4.03 -9.54 -10.80
CA ASP A 355 -5.44 -9.43 -11.19
C ASP A 355 -6.36 -10.03 -10.12
N ALA A 356 -5.98 -11.18 -9.55
CA ALA A 356 -6.71 -11.80 -8.46
C ALA A 356 -6.75 -10.91 -7.21
N LEU A 357 -5.65 -10.23 -6.89
CA LEU A 357 -5.62 -9.31 -5.75
C LEU A 357 -6.49 -8.07 -5.98
N VAL A 358 -6.52 -7.53 -7.20
CA VAL A 358 -7.45 -6.44 -7.57
C VAL A 358 -8.90 -6.88 -7.35
N GLU A 359 -9.27 -8.07 -7.84
CA GLU A 359 -10.64 -8.60 -7.69
C GLU A 359 -10.99 -8.86 -6.23
N LEU A 360 -10.11 -9.51 -5.45
CA LEU A 360 -10.29 -9.75 -4.02
C LEU A 360 -10.44 -8.44 -3.24
N SER A 361 -9.58 -7.46 -3.48
CA SER A 361 -9.62 -6.19 -2.73
C SER A 361 -10.86 -5.36 -3.04
N ASN A 362 -11.41 -5.46 -4.23
CA ASN A 362 -12.61 -4.74 -4.60
C ASN A 362 -13.90 -5.45 -4.14
N ASN A 363 -13.91 -6.79 -4.08
CA ASN A 363 -15.15 -7.56 -4.02
C ASN A 363 -15.22 -8.61 -2.90
N SER A 364 -14.24 -8.72 -1.99
CA SER A 364 -14.33 -9.68 -0.88
C SER A 364 -15.15 -9.18 0.30
N SER A 365 -15.26 -7.85 0.49
CA SER A 365 -15.93 -7.23 1.64
C SER A 365 -17.32 -6.74 1.29
N PRO A 366 -18.40 -7.29 1.93
CA PRO A 366 -19.77 -6.91 1.63
C PRO A 366 -20.16 -5.58 2.25
N LEU A 367 -20.94 -4.76 1.51
CA LEU A 367 -21.59 -3.53 1.98
C LEU A 367 -22.93 -3.81 2.67
N SER A 368 -23.58 -4.89 2.30
CA SER A 368 -24.87 -5.32 2.87
C SER A 368 -24.69 -5.90 4.27
N LYS A 369 -25.49 -5.45 5.26
CA LYS A 369 -25.52 -6.02 6.61
C LYS A 369 -25.76 -7.52 6.60
N ARG A 370 -26.69 -8.00 5.75
CA ARG A 370 -27.03 -9.42 5.61
C ARG A 370 -25.81 -10.22 5.17
N LEU A 371 -25.11 -9.77 4.13
CA LEU A 371 -23.90 -10.46 3.66
C LEU A 371 -22.74 -10.33 4.64
N SER A 372 -22.66 -9.25 5.42
CA SER A 372 -21.63 -9.12 6.47
C SER A 372 -21.81 -10.15 7.58
N ILE A 373 -23.06 -10.46 7.95
CA ILE A 373 -23.38 -11.54 8.92
C ILE A 373 -23.01 -12.91 8.30
N GLU A 374 -23.46 -13.15 7.07
CA GLU A 374 -23.14 -14.39 6.32
C GLU A 374 -21.64 -14.57 6.22
N PHE A 375 -20.87 -13.51 5.91
CA PHE A 375 -19.42 -13.54 5.86
C PHE A 375 -18.78 -13.96 7.19
N GLY A 376 -19.27 -13.39 8.29
CA GLY A 376 -18.80 -13.77 9.64
C GLY A 376 -19.04 -15.26 9.94
N ILE A 377 -20.21 -15.79 9.57
CA ILE A 377 -20.54 -17.21 9.75
C ILE A 377 -19.63 -18.09 8.88
N ARG A 378 -19.47 -17.73 7.60
CA ARG A 378 -18.60 -18.46 6.66
C ARG A 378 -17.16 -18.49 7.13
N LEU A 379 -16.62 -17.35 7.62
CA LEU A 379 -15.26 -17.30 8.19
C LEU A 379 -15.12 -18.22 9.41
N GLY A 380 -16.14 -18.28 10.28
CA GLY A 380 -16.15 -19.17 11.45
C GLY A 380 -16.15 -20.65 11.05
N ILE A 381 -17.03 -21.05 10.13
CA ILE A 381 -17.10 -22.41 9.59
C ILE A 381 -15.77 -22.77 8.90
N HIS A 382 -15.26 -21.87 8.06
CA HIS A 382 -14.03 -22.10 7.33
C HIS A 382 -12.82 -22.27 8.27
N LYS A 383 -12.75 -21.47 9.35
CA LYS A 383 -11.71 -21.62 10.37
C LYS A 383 -11.77 -22.99 11.03
N LEU A 384 -12.96 -23.51 11.30
CA LEU A 384 -13.16 -24.84 11.86
C LEU A 384 -12.74 -25.94 10.86
N LEU A 385 -13.18 -25.83 9.60
CA LEU A 385 -12.84 -26.78 8.55
C LEU A 385 -11.33 -26.81 8.28
N HIS A 386 -10.67 -25.66 8.20
CA HIS A 386 -9.21 -25.60 8.07
C HIS A 386 -8.49 -26.25 9.27
N LYS A 387 -9.00 -26.04 10.50
CA LYS A 387 -8.41 -26.66 11.70
C LYS A 387 -8.54 -28.19 11.69
N LEU A 388 -9.65 -28.71 11.19
CA LEU A 388 -9.92 -30.17 11.14
C LEU A 388 -9.30 -30.85 9.92
N PHE A 389 -9.25 -30.14 8.79
CA PHE A 389 -8.84 -30.69 7.48
C PHE A 389 -7.92 -29.71 6.73
N PRO A 390 -6.73 -29.38 7.29
CA PRO A 390 -5.84 -28.36 6.72
C PRO A 390 -5.35 -28.69 5.31
N GLN A 391 -5.32 -29.97 4.93
CA GLN A 391 -4.91 -30.42 3.60
C GLN A 391 -5.95 -30.14 2.48
N TYR A 392 -7.23 -29.88 2.85
CA TYR A 392 -8.32 -29.64 1.88
C TYR A 392 -8.83 -28.20 1.90
N PHE A 393 -8.56 -27.47 2.96
CA PHE A 393 -9.07 -26.10 3.13
C PHE A 393 -7.92 -25.13 3.36
N LEU A 394 -7.87 -24.06 2.56
CA LEU A 394 -6.96 -22.97 2.81
C LEU A 394 -7.20 -22.35 4.20
N PRO A 395 -6.25 -21.65 4.80
CA PRO A 395 -6.53 -20.81 5.96
C PRO A 395 -7.67 -19.79 5.66
N PRO A 396 -8.33 -19.23 6.70
CA PRO A 396 -9.31 -18.16 6.49
C PRO A 396 -8.76 -17.02 5.65
N LEU A 397 -9.63 -16.33 4.86
CA LEU A 397 -9.26 -15.35 3.85
C LEU A 397 -8.12 -14.40 4.26
N PHE A 398 -8.27 -13.71 5.40
CA PHE A 398 -7.26 -12.75 5.86
C PHE A 398 -5.92 -13.39 6.25
N GLU A 399 -5.94 -14.64 6.69
CA GLU A 399 -4.75 -15.40 7.01
C GLU A 399 -4.06 -15.88 5.72
N SER A 400 -4.83 -16.42 4.77
CA SER A 400 -4.32 -16.81 3.44
C SER A 400 -3.65 -15.65 2.70
N LEU A 401 -4.24 -14.45 2.75
CA LEU A 401 -3.69 -13.24 2.14
C LEU A 401 -2.30 -12.86 2.71
N SER A 402 -2.02 -13.24 3.94
CA SER A 402 -0.75 -12.94 4.61
C SER A 402 0.34 -13.97 4.33
N GLN A 403 0.00 -15.17 3.87
CA GLN A 403 0.95 -16.27 3.68
C GLN A 403 1.69 -16.15 2.35
N PRO A 404 3.04 -16.12 2.33
CA PRO A 404 3.82 -15.96 1.10
C PRO A 404 3.78 -17.19 0.17
N ASN A 405 3.44 -18.35 0.69
CA ASN A 405 3.36 -19.62 -0.05
C ASN A 405 1.97 -19.89 -0.67
N VAL A 406 0.97 -19.04 -0.44
CA VAL A 406 -0.36 -19.16 -1.02
C VAL A 406 -0.57 -18.06 -2.05
N ARG A 407 -0.78 -18.40 -3.31
CA ARG A 407 -0.95 -17.43 -4.39
C ARG A 407 -2.29 -16.71 -4.30
N TYR A 408 -2.33 -15.43 -4.65
CA TYR A 408 -3.59 -14.66 -4.67
C TYR A 408 -4.60 -15.24 -5.65
N SER A 409 -4.15 -15.81 -6.77
CA SER A 409 -5.01 -16.51 -7.74
C SER A 409 -5.64 -17.78 -7.16
N GLU A 410 -4.93 -18.53 -6.33
CA GLU A 410 -5.49 -19.69 -5.61
C GLU A 410 -6.53 -19.26 -4.58
N ILE A 411 -6.28 -18.17 -3.85
CA ILE A 411 -7.24 -17.60 -2.90
C ILE A 411 -8.51 -17.15 -3.65
N LEU A 412 -8.37 -16.44 -4.76
CA LEU A 412 -9.52 -16.01 -5.55
C LEU A 412 -10.33 -17.21 -6.06
N ASN A 413 -9.70 -18.23 -6.61
CA ASN A 413 -10.35 -19.45 -7.09
C ASN A 413 -11.15 -20.13 -5.97
N PHE A 414 -10.57 -20.23 -4.77
CA PHE A 414 -11.24 -20.82 -3.61
C PHE A 414 -12.45 -20.01 -3.14
N TYR A 415 -12.36 -18.69 -3.18
CA TYR A 415 -13.44 -17.77 -2.74
C TYR A 415 -14.31 -17.24 -3.88
N GLN A 416 -14.16 -17.70 -5.12
CA GLN A 416 -14.80 -17.13 -6.32
C GLN A 416 -16.31 -16.94 -6.17
N GLY A 417 -17.04 -17.96 -5.76
CA GLY A 417 -18.49 -17.87 -5.57
C GLY A 417 -18.92 -16.84 -4.53
N TRP A 418 -18.08 -16.62 -3.49
CA TRP A 418 -18.31 -15.56 -2.50
C TRP A 418 -18.04 -14.18 -3.11
N VAL A 419 -16.92 -14.01 -3.77
CA VAL A 419 -16.51 -12.75 -4.41
C VAL A 419 -17.54 -12.30 -5.44
N GLU A 420 -18.02 -13.18 -6.30
CA GLU A 420 -19.09 -12.88 -7.27
C GLU A 420 -20.41 -12.47 -6.61
N LYS A 421 -20.81 -13.17 -5.54
CA LYS A 421 -22.00 -12.81 -4.75
C LYS A 421 -21.91 -11.43 -4.16
N VAL A 422 -20.74 -11.10 -3.56
CA VAL A 422 -20.47 -9.78 -2.97
C VAL A 422 -20.44 -8.71 -4.06
N LYS A 423 -19.76 -8.95 -5.17
CA LYS A 423 -19.68 -8.04 -6.33
C LYS A 423 -21.06 -7.63 -6.82
N LYS A 424 -21.94 -8.59 -7.10
CA LYS A 424 -23.32 -8.34 -7.54
C LYS A 424 -24.13 -7.54 -6.51
N SER A 425 -23.97 -7.84 -5.22
CA SER A 425 -24.65 -7.11 -4.14
C SER A 425 -24.14 -5.68 -3.99
N ASN A 426 -22.81 -5.51 -4.01
CA ASN A 426 -22.19 -4.19 -3.86
C ASN A 426 -22.54 -3.28 -5.05
N GLN A 427 -22.53 -3.79 -6.28
CA GLN A 427 -22.93 -3.04 -7.48
C GLN A 427 -24.36 -2.51 -7.38
N LYS A 428 -25.31 -3.34 -6.91
CA LYS A 428 -26.71 -2.90 -6.69
C LYS A 428 -26.82 -1.80 -5.64
N LEU A 429 -26.06 -1.89 -4.56
CA LEU A 429 -26.11 -0.88 -3.49
C LEU A 429 -25.43 0.43 -3.90
N LEU A 430 -24.31 0.35 -4.64
CA LEU A 430 -23.59 1.54 -5.10
C LEU A 430 -24.35 2.29 -6.21
N ALA A 431 -25.15 1.59 -7.03
CA ALA A 431 -26.02 2.22 -8.01
C ALA A 431 -27.21 3.00 -7.37
N GLN A 432 -27.45 2.83 -6.06
CA GLN A 432 -28.49 3.52 -5.29
C GLN A 432 -27.95 4.70 -4.46
N LEU A 433 -26.61 4.89 -4.45
CA LEU A 433 -25.91 6.01 -3.81
C LEU A 433 -25.63 7.13 -4.80
#